data_2e90082ad674373c6d34be733deb5159
#
_entry.id   2e90082ad674373c6d34be733deb5159
#
_cell.length_a   1.000
_cell.length_b   1.000
_cell.length_c   1.000
_cell.angle_alpha   90.00
_cell.angle_beta   90.00
_cell.angle_gamma   90.00
#
_symmetry.space_group_name_H-M   'P 1'
#
loop_
_entity.id
_entity.type
_entity.pdbx_description
1 polymer ?
#
loop_
_entity_poly.entity_id
_entity_poly.type
_entity_poly.pdbx_seq_one_letter_code
_entity_poly.pdbx_strand_id
1 'polypeptide(L)'
;VFPVIEAAAVELGPILARVGVALLGGATVAGTASLSGDTPKEDSKATPDVRALPRTGESCKKCPPEAGTRVRRNHGVNWNSYRYQARITGFPFDTEACRWSEEWRWLGVDFDGFQPGECLLQETKGNYDQFLDGSIPKADQWFDGFRSMQDQIIAQGTVVRANPPARLMWYFATPLAQKKMATALARMGIPSVYQP
;
A
#
# COMPACT_ATOMS: atom_id res chain seq x y z
N VAL A 1 48.86 4.50 3.50
CA VAL A 1 47.80 4.43 4.54
C VAL A 1 46.51 4.75 3.85
N PHE A 2 45.77 3.71 3.44
CA PHE A 2 44.46 3.86 2.81
C PHE A 2 43.41 3.80 3.91
N PRO A 3 42.39 4.68 3.92
CA PRO A 3 41.26 4.53 4.82
C PRO A 3 40.39 3.35 4.38
N VAL A 4 40.17 2.43 5.31
CA VAL A 4 39.21 1.35 5.17
C VAL A 4 37.83 1.98 5.15
N ILE A 5 37.17 1.95 3.99
CA ILE A 5 35.73 2.29 3.89
C ILE A 5 34.98 1.04 4.33
N GLU A 6 34.47 1.09 5.54
CA GLU A 6 33.56 0.06 6.07
C GLU A 6 32.25 0.13 5.29
N ALA A 7 32.10 -0.77 4.33
CA ALA A 7 30.84 -0.94 3.59
C ALA A 7 29.83 -1.56 4.56
N ALA A 8 28.87 -0.76 5.00
CA ALA A 8 27.72 -1.26 5.73
C ALA A 8 26.97 -2.22 4.82
N ALA A 9 27.13 -3.50 5.06
CA ALA A 9 26.33 -4.55 4.41
C ALA A 9 24.89 -4.40 4.90
N VAL A 10 24.02 -3.97 4.01
CA VAL A 10 22.58 -4.02 4.24
C VAL A 10 22.17 -5.48 4.00
N GLU A 11 22.08 -6.25 5.07
CA GLU A 11 21.46 -7.56 5.02
C GLU A 11 19.94 -7.38 4.81
N LEU A 12 19.53 -7.51 3.57
CA LEU A 12 18.12 -7.67 3.23
C LEU A 12 17.73 -9.12 3.55
N GLY A 13 17.13 -9.33 4.71
CA GLY A 13 16.56 -10.62 5.06
C GLY A 13 15.50 -11.03 4.03
N PRO A 14 15.44 -12.32 3.65
CA PRO A 14 14.49 -12.79 2.65
C PRO A 14 13.07 -12.73 3.22
N ILE A 15 12.25 -11.83 2.68
CA ILE A 15 10.81 -11.85 2.92
C ILE A 15 10.22 -12.97 2.05
N LEU A 16 10.22 -14.18 2.55
CA LEU A 16 9.42 -15.27 1.99
C LEU A 16 7.99 -15.12 2.48
N ALA A 17 7.20 -14.32 1.79
CA ALA A 17 5.76 -14.33 1.94
C ALA A 17 5.22 -15.65 1.34
N ARG A 18 4.87 -16.61 2.19
CA ARG A 18 4.07 -17.77 1.78
C ARG A 18 2.64 -17.30 1.54
N VAL A 19 2.31 -17.08 0.27
CA VAL A 19 0.92 -16.92 -0.15
C VAL A 19 0.30 -18.31 -0.21
N GLY A 20 -0.49 -18.66 0.80
CA GLY A 20 -1.34 -19.83 0.79
C GLY A 20 -2.58 -19.55 -0.06
N VAL A 21 -2.65 -20.11 -1.25
CA VAL A 21 -3.86 -20.10 -2.08
C VAL A 21 -4.78 -21.21 -1.58
N ALA A 22 -5.85 -20.84 -0.90
CA ALA A 22 -6.96 -21.74 -0.62
C ALA A 22 -7.98 -21.65 -1.76
N LEU A 23 -7.97 -22.63 -2.65
CA LEU A 23 -9.02 -22.85 -3.63
C LEU A 23 -10.20 -23.53 -2.93
N LEU A 24 -11.31 -22.83 -2.73
CA LEU A 24 -12.59 -23.46 -2.41
C LEU A 24 -13.51 -23.37 -3.61
N GLY A 25 -13.97 -24.56 -3.97
CA GLY A 25 -14.71 -24.87 -5.17
C GLY A 25 -16.12 -24.27 -5.20
N GLY A 26 -16.59 -24.18 -6.45
CA GLY A 26 -17.87 -23.64 -6.81
C GLY A 26 -19.07 -24.52 -6.49
N ALA A 27 -20.22 -23.90 -6.43
CA ALA A 27 -21.52 -24.53 -6.65
C ALA A 27 -22.36 -23.61 -7.52
N THR A 28 -22.65 -24.12 -8.72
CA THR A 28 -23.62 -23.53 -9.64
C THR A 28 -25.02 -23.92 -9.19
N VAL A 29 -25.91 -22.94 -9.06
CA VAL A 29 -27.36 -23.20 -9.00
C VAL A 29 -28.02 -22.42 -10.09
N ALA A 30 -28.56 -23.14 -11.05
CA ALA A 30 -29.46 -22.63 -12.10
C ALA A 30 -30.84 -22.49 -11.51
N GLY A 31 -31.40 -21.30 -11.55
CA GLY A 31 -32.81 -21.02 -11.23
C GLY A 31 -33.52 -20.40 -12.42
N THR A 32 -34.44 -21.15 -13.01
CA THR A 32 -35.35 -20.71 -14.08
C THR A 32 -36.42 -19.79 -13.51
N ALA A 33 -36.57 -18.59 -14.07
CA ALA A 33 -37.68 -17.68 -13.76
C ALA A 33 -38.74 -17.76 -14.85
N SER A 34 -39.95 -18.06 -14.44
CA SER A 34 -41.16 -18.02 -15.29
C SER A 34 -41.65 -16.57 -15.41
N LEU A 35 -41.97 -16.22 -16.65
CA LEU A 35 -42.69 -14.99 -17.00
C LEU A 35 -44.20 -15.24 -16.79
N SER A 36 -44.86 -14.39 -16.02
CA SER A 36 -46.29 -14.19 -16.08
C SER A 36 -46.60 -12.69 -16.05
N GLY A 37 -47.21 -12.24 -17.11
CA GLY A 37 -47.65 -10.88 -17.23
C GLY A 37 -48.98 -10.66 -16.51
N ASP A 38 -49.14 -9.47 -15.96
CA ASP A 38 -50.42 -8.83 -15.77
C ASP A 38 -50.23 -7.32 -15.65
N THR A 39 -50.96 -6.60 -16.50
CA THR A 39 -51.03 -5.15 -16.53
C THR A 39 -52.06 -4.69 -15.49
N PRO A 40 -51.75 -3.74 -14.61
CA PRO A 40 -52.78 -3.02 -13.90
C PRO A 40 -52.84 -1.55 -14.32
N LYS A 41 -54.08 -1.14 -14.35
CA LYS A 41 -54.68 0.14 -14.67
C LYS A 41 -54.04 1.31 -13.93
N GLU A 42 -53.93 2.45 -14.64
CA GLU A 42 -53.89 3.79 -14.09
C GLU A 42 -54.97 4.01 -13.06
N ASP A 43 -54.58 4.49 -11.90
CA ASP A 43 -55.32 5.53 -11.18
C ASP A 43 -54.51 6.07 -9.99
N SER A 44 -54.59 7.41 -9.82
CA SER A 44 -54.46 8.15 -8.59
C SER A 44 -53.14 8.83 -8.25
N LYS A 45 -53.17 10.15 -8.54
CA LYS A 45 -52.58 11.26 -7.74
C LYS A 45 -51.55 10.84 -6.70
N ALA A 46 -50.30 10.83 -7.12
CA ALA A 46 -49.21 10.90 -6.19
C ALA A 46 -49.10 12.31 -5.59
N THR A 47 -49.60 12.50 -4.38
CA THR A 47 -49.12 13.54 -3.51
C THR A 47 -47.61 13.33 -3.32
N PRO A 48 -46.78 14.37 -3.43
CA PRO A 48 -45.37 14.23 -3.08
C PRO A 48 -45.31 14.02 -1.55
N ASP A 49 -45.17 12.76 -1.18
CA ASP A 49 -44.77 12.41 0.17
C ASP A 49 -43.32 12.90 0.31
N VAL A 50 -43.20 14.02 1.01
CA VAL A 50 -41.90 14.50 1.48
C VAL A 50 -41.45 13.51 2.56
N ARG A 51 -41.12 12.31 2.12
CA ARG A 51 -40.35 11.39 2.92
C ARG A 51 -39.05 12.11 3.18
N ALA A 52 -38.93 12.58 4.41
CA ALA A 52 -37.63 12.90 4.97
C ALA A 52 -36.72 11.76 4.52
N LEU A 53 -35.75 12.07 3.67
CA LEU A 53 -34.67 11.15 3.36
C LEU A 53 -34.26 10.54 4.68
N PRO A 54 -34.32 9.21 4.84
CA PRO A 54 -33.75 8.64 6.03
C PRO A 54 -32.34 9.21 6.04
N ARG A 55 -32.01 9.88 7.12
CA ARG A 55 -30.63 10.06 7.51
C ARG A 55 -30.18 8.63 7.78
N THR A 56 -29.92 7.90 6.70
CA THR A 56 -29.13 6.72 6.78
C THR A 56 -27.83 7.24 7.31
N GLY A 57 -27.60 7.06 8.61
CA GLY A 57 -26.28 6.91 9.11
C GLY A 57 -25.70 5.73 8.32
N GLU A 58 -25.40 5.94 7.03
CA GLU A 58 -24.44 5.10 6.36
C GLU A 58 -23.18 5.26 7.16
N SER A 59 -23.00 4.30 8.05
CA SER A 59 -21.73 3.98 8.65
C SER A 59 -20.74 4.16 7.52
N CYS A 60 -19.89 5.19 7.61
CA CYS A 60 -18.79 5.42 6.67
C CYS A 60 -18.21 4.05 6.37
N LYS A 61 -18.15 3.64 5.10
CA LYS A 61 -17.70 2.29 4.72
C LYS A 61 -16.47 2.01 5.52
N LYS A 62 -16.54 1.02 6.43
CA LYS A 62 -15.43 0.73 7.34
C LYS A 62 -14.17 0.63 6.50
N CYS A 63 -13.15 1.36 6.90
CA CYS A 63 -11.86 1.30 6.23
C CYS A 63 -11.22 -0.06 6.53
N PRO A 64 -11.10 -0.99 5.55
CA PRO A 64 -10.59 -2.32 5.82
C PRO A 64 -9.20 -2.36 6.47
N PRO A 65 -8.25 -1.49 6.12
CA PRO A 65 -6.95 -1.37 6.80
C PRO A 65 -7.00 -1.09 8.30
N GLU A 66 -8.10 -0.58 8.87
CA GLU A 66 -8.23 -0.40 10.32
C GLU A 66 -8.14 -1.72 11.10
N ALA A 67 -8.38 -2.86 10.45
CA ALA A 67 -8.19 -4.18 11.05
C ALA A 67 -6.70 -4.59 11.13
N GLY A 68 -5.79 -3.77 10.63
CA GLY A 68 -4.35 -3.97 10.74
C GLY A 68 -3.81 -3.66 12.14
N THR A 69 -2.50 -3.72 12.28
CA THR A 69 -1.81 -3.45 13.53
C THR A 69 -0.45 -2.80 13.29
N ARG A 70 -0.01 -2.00 14.25
CA ARG A 70 1.36 -1.47 14.26
C ARG A 70 2.36 -2.57 14.57
N VAL A 71 3.45 -2.60 13.83
CA VAL A 71 4.57 -3.51 14.03
C VAL A 71 5.87 -2.75 13.99
N ARG A 72 6.85 -3.18 14.76
CA ARG A 72 8.21 -2.64 14.69
C ARG A 72 9.03 -3.48 13.74
N ARG A 73 9.76 -2.81 12.85
CA ARG A 73 10.65 -3.43 11.87
C ARG A 73 12.06 -2.92 12.04
N ASN A 74 13.01 -3.83 11.89
CA ASN A 74 14.43 -3.51 11.83
C ASN A 74 14.90 -3.75 10.38
N HIS A 75 15.21 -2.66 9.69
CA HIS A 75 15.75 -2.67 8.33
C HIS A 75 17.24 -2.30 8.31
N GLY A 76 17.92 -2.51 9.43
CA GLY A 76 19.30 -2.05 9.62
C GLY A 76 19.37 -0.57 10.02
N VAL A 77 20.59 -0.10 10.23
CA VAL A 77 20.83 1.30 10.60
C VAL A 77 20.74 2.19 9.37
N ASN A 78 19.61 2.87 9.21
CA ASN A 78 19.37 3.77 8.09
C ASN A 78 18.64 5.04 8.54
N TRP A 79 19.36 5.97 9.16
CA TRP A 79 18.82 7.21 9.71
C TRP A 79 18.02 8.04 8.70
N ASN A 80 18.49 8.12 7.47
CA ASN A 80 17.85 8.95 6.46
C ASN A 80 16.51 8.36 6.04
N SER A 81 16.42 7.04 5.83
CA SER A 81 15.17 6.37 5.48
C SER A 81 14.16 6.44 6.62
N TYR A 82 14.57 6.18 7.87
CA TYR A 82 13.65 6.24 9.01
C TYR A 82 13.14 7.65 9.28
N ARG A 83 13.99 8.67 9.16
CA ARG A 83 13.55 10.08 9.27
C ARG A 83 12.58 10.46 8.17
N TYR A 84 12.85 10.01 6.94
CA TYR A 84 11.98 10.25 5.81
C TYR A 84 10.62 9.58 6.03
N GLN A 85 10.59 8.30 6.38
CA GLN A 85 9.38 7.55 6.71
C GLN A 85 8.58 8.26 7.80
N ALA A 86 9.20 8.59 8.93
CA ALA A 86 8.53 9.26 10.04
C ALA A 86 7.95 10.63 9.65
N ARG A 87 8.65 11.39 8.81
CA ARG A 87 8.18 12.69 8.32
C ARG A 87 6.93 12.56 7.43
N ILE A 88 6.88 11.53 6.58
CA ILE A 88 5.76 11.31 5.66
C ILE A 88 4.57 10.69 6.38
N THR A 89 4.80 9.70 7.21
CA THR A 89 3.74 8.86 7.78
C THR A 89 3.28 9.30 9.16
N GLY A 90 4.13 10.04 9.88
CA GLY A 90 3.93 10.35 11.30
C GLY A 90 4.18 9.16 12.23
N PHE A 91 4.64 8.01 11.72
CA PHE A 91 4.95 6.86 12.56
C PHE A 91 6.34 7.02 13.19
N PRO A 92 6.51 6.63 14.46
CA PRO A 92 7.77 6.79 15.16
C PRO A 92 8.83 5.79 14.72
N PHE A 93 10.08 6.14 14.98
CA PHE A 93 11.24 5.26 14.86
C PHE A 93 12.18 5.42 16.06
N ASP A 94 13.13 4.55 16.22
CA ASP A 94 14.16 4.63 17.27
C ASP A 94 15.12 5.80 16.99
N THR A 95 14.89 6.91 17.67
CA THR A 95 15.70 8.14 17.54
C THR A 95 17.01 8.10 18.29
N GLU A 96 17.26 7.08 19.07
CA GLU A 96 18.51 6.93 19.85
C GLU A 96 19.53 6.05 19.11
N ALA A 97 19.09 4.91 18.60
CA ALA A 97 19.98 3.91 18.03
C ALA A 97 19.57 3.44 16.61
N CYS A 98 18.49 3.97 16.03
CA CYS A 98 18.03 3.64 14.67
C CYS A 98 17.85 2.12 14.45
N ARG A 99 17.30 1.42 15.44
CA ARG A 99 17.16 -0.05 15.41
C ARG A 99 15.81 -0.50 14.86
N TRP A 100 14.82 0.37 14.82
CA TRP A 100 13.48 0.04 14.35
C TRP A 100 12.73 1.29 13.84
N SER A 101 11.77 1.04 12.93
CA SER A 101 10.67 1.95 12.63
C SER A 101 9.34 1.24 12.88
N GLU A 102 8.28 2.01 13.17
CA GLU A 102 6.92 1.44 13.17
C GLU A 102 6.36 1.44 11.76
N GLU A 103 5.64 0.38 11.45
CA GLU A 103 4.95 0.14 10.21
C GLU A 103 3.53 -0.36 10.48
N TRP A 104 2.68 -0.35 9.47
CA TRP A 104 1.33 -0.87 9.53
C TRP A 104 1.25 -2.22 8.84
N ARG A 105 0.96 -3.29 9.59
CA ARG A 105 0.74 -4.63 9.04
C ARG A 105 -0.74 -4.86 8.83
N TRP A 106 -1.12 -5.16 7.59
CA TRP A 106 -2.47 -5.50 7.22
C TRP A 106 -2.51 -6.62 6.19
N LEU A 107 -3.32 -7.65 6.42
CA LEU A 107 -3.43 -8.86 5.59
C LEU A 107 -2.07 -9.51 5.25
N GLY A 108 -1.14 -9.49 6.20
CA GLY A 108 0.19 -10.07 6.04
C GLY A 108 1.18 -9.22 5.25
N VAL A 109 0.78 -8.03 4.79
CA VAL A 109 1.63 -7.06 4.09
C VAL A 109 1.95 -5.89 5.01
N ASP A 110 3.18 -5.43 4.97
CA ASP A 110 3.63 -4.26 5.72
C ASP A 110 3.59 -3.00 4.83
N PHE A 111 3.23 -1.87 5.46
CA PHE A 111 3.17 -0.54 4.87
C PHE A 111 3.85 0.43 5.83
N ASP A 112 4.56 1.42 5.33
CA ASP A 112 5.28 2.38 6.16
C ASP A 112 4.36 3.23 7.05
N GLY A 113 3.11 3.40 6.64
CA GLY A 113 2.13 4.18 7.40
C GLY A 113 0.68 3.90 7.03
N PHE A 114 -0.22 4.42 7.88
CA PHE A 114 -1.65 4.35 7.67
C PHE A 114 -2.35 5.59 8.24
N GLN A 115 -3.19 6.21 7.43
CA GLN A 115 -4.05 7.35 7.80
C GLN A 115 -5.52 6.91 7.81
N PRO A 116 -6.11 6.63 8.98
CA PRO A 116 -7.48 6.10 9.08
C PRO A 116 -8.54 7.02 8.47
N GLY A 117 -8.44 8.33 8.72
CA GLY A 117 -9.41 9.31 8.21
C GLY A 117 -9.54 9.37 6.69
N GLU A 118 -8.50 8.92 5.98
CA GLU A 118 -8.46 8.87 4.52
C GLU A 118 -8.52 7.46 3.94
N CYS A 119 -8.54 6.45 4.81
CA CYS A 119 -8.35 5.04 4.46
C CYS A 119 -7.13 4.83 3.57
N LEU A 120 -6.03 5.52 3.90
CA LEU A 120 -4.84 5.62 3.08
C LEU A 120 -3.65 4.91 3.72
N LEU A 121 -3.17 3.88 3.05
CA LEU A 121 -1.89 3.25 3.32
C LEU A 121 -0.77 4.03 2.62
N GLN A 122 0.38 4.10 3.23
CA GLN A 122 1.52 4.89 2.76
C GLN A 122 2.76 4.01 2.66
N GLU A 123 3.52 4.22 1.59
CA GLU A 123 4.82 3.62 1.38
C GLU A 123 5.84 4.70 1.05
N THR A 124 7.03 4.61 1.60
CA THR A 124 8.07 5.62 1.44
C THR A 124 9.35 5.03 0.90
N LYS A 125 10.01 5.77 0.02
CA LYS A 125 11.31 5.38 -0.55
C LYS A 125 12.30 6.52 -0.35
N GLY A 126 13.31 6.27 0.45
CA GLY A 126 14.37 7.21 0.74
C GLY A 126 15.27 7.52 -0.47
N ASN A 127 16.56 7.76 -0.22
CA ASN A 127 17.51 8.09 -1.28
C ASN A 127 17.95 6.85 -2.08
N TYR A 128 17.18 6.46 -3.08
CA TYR A 128 17.52 5.38 -4.01
C TYR A 128 18.23 5.88 -5.28
N ASP A 129 18.26 7.18 -5.56
CA ASP A 129 18.91 7.73 -6.74
C ASP A 129 20.41 7.47 -6.75
N GLN A 130 21.05 7.35 -5.57
CA GLN A 130 22.46 6.96 -5.45
C GLN A 130 22.83 5.64 -6.16
N PHE A 131 21.86 4.77 -6.39
CA PHE A 131 22.03 3.52 -7.14
C PHE A 131 21.78 3.67 -8.66
N LEU A 132 21.39 4.88 -9.10
CA LEU A 132 21.00 5.18 -10.48
C LEU A 132 21.85 6.28 -11.12
N ASP A 133 22.40 7.20 -10.33
CA ASP A 133 23.08 8.40 -10.76
C ASP A 133 24.60 8.23 -10.94
N GLY A 134 25.12 7.04 -10.67
CA GLY A 134 26.55 6.75 -10.75
C GLY A 134 27.33 7.09 -9.48
N SER A 135 26.69 7.60 -8.43
CA SER A 135 27.34 7.89 -7.13
C SER A 135 27.95 6.65 -6.51
N ILE A 136 27.32 5.49 -6.72
CA ILE A 136 27.83 4.21 -6.28
C ILE A 136 28.30 3.42 -7.52
N PRO A 137 29.61 3.16 -7.67
CA PRO A 137 30.13 2.44 -8.83
C PRO A 137 29.52 1.05 -8.99
N LYS A 138 29.08 0.73 -10.21
CA LYS A 138 28.53 -0.57 -10.60
C LYS A 138 27.31 -1.01 -9.79
N ALA A 139 26.57 -0.07 -9.20
CA ALA A 139 25.35 -0.38 -8.43
C ALA A 139 24.33 -1.20 -9.25
N ASP A 140 24.22 -0.94 -10.53
CA ASP A 140 23.39 -1.64 -11.49
C ASP A 140 23.68 -3.16 -11.60
N GLN A 141 24.87 -3.59 -11.22
CA GLN A 141 25.32 -4.99 -11.31
C GLN A 141 25.01 -5.82 -10.06
N TRP A 142 24.85 -5.19 -8.91
CA TRP A 142 24.71 -5.91 -7.64
C TRP A 142 23.51 -5.45 -6.78
N PHE A 143 22.87 -4.32 -7.09
CA PHE A 143 21.78 -3.80 -6.27
C PHE A 143 20.43 -4.38 -6.68
N ASP A 144 19.91 -5.28 -5.87
CA ASP A 144 18.61 -5.94 -6.10
C ASP A 144 17.40 -5.18 -5.54
N GLY A 145 17.63 -4.04 -4.90
CA GLY A 145 16.55 -3.29 -4.22
C GLY A 145 15.41 -2.85 -5.14
N PHE A 146 15.68 -2.62 -6.42
CA PHE A 146 14.60 -2.28 -7.38
C PHE A 146 13.71 -3.47 -7.73
N ARG A 147 14.23 -4.69 -7.73
CA ARG A 147 13.42 -5.91 -7.87
C ARG A 147 12.53 -6.09 -6.64
N SER A 148 13.12 -6.02 -5.45
CA SER A 148 12.36 -6.10 -4.19
C SER A 148 11.26 -5.02 -4.13
N MET A 149 11.54 -3.81 -4.63
CA MET A 149 10.56 -2.74 -4.71
C MET A 149 9.41 -3.07 -5.68
N GLN A 150 9.68 -3.73 -6.81
CA GLN A 150 8.64 -4.20 -7.73
C GLN A 150 7.77 -5.29 -7.09
N ASP A 151 8.36 -6.24 -6.38
CA ASP A 151 7.63 -7.29 -5.66
C ASP A 151 6.72 -6.67 -4.59
N GLN A 152 7.20 -5.66 -3.88
CA GLN A 152 6.43 -4.91 -2.89
C GLN A 152 5.25 -4.15 -3.53
N ILE A 153 5.46 -3.49 -4.68
CA ILE A 153 4.40 -2.85 -5.46
C ILE A 153 3.29 -3.84 -5.80
N ILE A 154 3.65 -5.04 -6.23
CA ILE A 154 2.70 -6.09 -6.59
C ILE A 154 1.93 -6.57 -5.35
N ALA A 155 2.62 -6.88 -4.26
CA ALA A 155 2.01 -7.37 -3.04
C ALA A 155 1.04 -6.35 -2.44
N GLN A 156 1.49 -5.12 -2.23
CA GLN A 156 0.69 -4.03 -1.67
C GLN A 156 -0.50 -3.67 -2.58
N GLY A 157 -0.26 -3.51 -3.88
CA GLY A 157 -1.31 -3.17 -4.84
C GLY A 157 -2.38 -4.25 -4.96
N THR A 158 -2.00 -5.52 -4.86
CA THR A 158 -2.96 -6.64 -4.89
C THR A 158 -3.90 -6.58 -3.71
N VAL A 159 -3.37 -6.43 -2.49
CA VAL A 159 -4.15 -6.37 -1.26
C VAL A 159 -5.08 -5.15 -1.27
N VAL A 160 -4.56 -3.97 -1.62
CA VAL A 160 -5.34 -2.73 -1.60
C VAL A 160 -6.48 -2.77 -2.63
N ARG A 161 -6.19 -3.21 -3.85
CA ARG A 161 -7.20 -3.28 -4.93
C ARG A 161 -8.32 -4.26 -4.63
N ALA A 162 -8.04 -5.35 -3.91
CA ALA A 162 -9.04 -6.33 -3.50
C ALA A 162 -9.95 -5.83 -2.36
N ASN A 163 -9.62 -4.72 -1.70
CA ASN A 163 -10.29 -4.28 -0.49
C ASN A 163 -10.68 -2.78 -0.51
N PRO A 164 -11.58 -2.35 -1.42
CA PRO A 164 -12.06 -0.98 -1.39
C PRO A 164 -12.83 -0.68 -0.08
N PRO A 165 -12.78 0.54 0.46
CA PRO A 165 -12.22 1.75 -0.11
C PRO A 165 -10.74 2.00 0.23
N ALA A 166 -9.96 1.00 0.61
CA ALA A 166 -8.54 1.16 0.90
C ALA A 166 -7.81 1.83 -0.27
N ARG A 167 -6.93 2.75 0.04
CA ARG A 167 -6.08 3.45 -0.93
C ARG A 167 -4.62 3.27 -0.55
N LEU A 168 -3.73 3.43 -1.52
CA LEU A 168 -2.29 3.38 -1.33
C LEU A 168 -1.64 4.54 -2.08
N MET A 169 -0.65 5.17 -1.45
CA MET A 169 0.19 6.20 -2.06
C MET A 169 1.66 5.88 -1.79
N TRP A 170 2.47 5.98 -2.83
CA TRP A 170 3.92 5.85 -2.74
C TRP A 170 4.61 7.22 -2.76
N TYR A 171 5.49 7.45 -1.80
CA TYR A 171 6.25 8.70 -1.64
C TYR A 171 7.73 8.44 -1.91
N PHE A 172 8.33 9.24 -2.77
CA PHE A 172 9.74 9.12 -3.10
C PHE A 172 10.50 10.38 -2.67
N ALA A 173 11.59 10.18 -1.93
CA ALA A 173 12.51 11.28 -1.58
C ALA A 173 13.34 11.75 -2.77
N THR A 174 13.43 10.94 -3.84
CA THR A 174 14.28 11.20 -4.99
C THR A 174 13.60 10.85 -6.31
N PRO A 175 13.79 11.64 -7.38
CA PRO A 175 12.98 11.56 -8.60
C PRO A 175 13.37 10.42 -9.55
N LEU A 176 14.64 9.97 -9.58
CA LEU A 176 15.05 8.92 -10.50
C LEU A 176 14.45 7.56 -10.09
N ALA A 177 14.41 7.28 -8.80
CA ALA A 177 13.77 6.08 -8.26
C ALA A 177 12.28 6.08 -8.56
N GLN A 178 11.57 7.19 -8.39
CA GLN A 178 10.17 7.31 -8.79
C GLN A 178 9.98 7.02 -10.28
N LYS A 179 10.79 7.66 -11.15
CA LYS A 179 10.74 7.45 -12.60
C LYS A 179 10.98 5.99 -12.97
N LYS A 180 11.95 5.34 -12.31
CA LYS A 180 12.25 3.92 -12.54
C LYS A 180 11.08 3.01 -12.19
N MET A 181 10.32 3.30 -11.12
CA MET A 181 9.18 2.50 -10.68
C MET A 181 7.85 2.88 -11.33
N ALA A 182 7.79 3.98 -12.07
CA ALA A 182 6.54 4.53 -12.62
C ALA A 182 5.70 3.51 -13.38
N THR A 183 6.33 2.68 -14.23
CA THR A 183 5.62 1.66 -15.01
C THR A 183 5.00 0.57 -14.12
N ALA A 184 5.73 0.11 -13.10
CA ALA A 184 5.23 -0.90 -12.18
C ALA A 184 4.06 -0.36 -11.35
N LEU A 185 4.20 0.85 -10.81
CA LEU A 185 3.15 1.54 -10.06
C LEU A 185 1.89 1.76 -10.90
N ALA A 186 2.05 2.25 -12.14
CA ALA A 186 0.94 2.47 -13.05
C ALA A 186 0.17 1.18 -13.40
N ARG A 187 0.86 0.07 -13.62
CA ARG A 187 0.24 -1.26 -13.86
C ARG A 187 -0.63 -1.73 -12.70
N MET A 188 -0.24 -1.38 -11.48
CA MET A 188 -0.99 -1.71 -10.27
C MET A 188 -2.02 -0.64 -9.90
N GLY A 189 -2.09 0.48 -10.62
CA GLY A 189 -2.97 1.59 -10.32
C GLY A 189 -2.59 2.34 -9.03
N ILE A 190 -1.32 2.31 -8.64
CA ILE A 190 -0.82 2.95 -7.43
C ILE A 190 -0.29 4.34 -7.78
N PRO A 191 -0.88 5.41 -7.24
CA PRO A 191 -0.34 6.75 -7.38
C PRO A 191 0.99 6.91 -6.65
N SER A 192 1.85 7.76 -7.16
CA SER A 192 3.12 8.10 -6.51
C SER A 192 3.44 9.58 -6.63
N VAL A 193 4.19 10.09 -5.66
CA VAL A 193 4.62 11.48 -5.63
C VAL A 193 6.10 11.59 -5.25
N TYR A 194 6.79 12.53 -5.91
CA TYR A 194 8.11 13.01 -5.46
C TYR A 194 7.89 14.05 -4.36
N GLN A 195 8.38 13.74 -3.17
CA GLN A 195 8.25 14.59 -1.97
C GLN A 195 9.57 14.53 -1.19
N PRO A 196 10.52 15.43 -1.48
CA PRO A 196 11.84 15.43 -0.89
C PRO A 196 11.85 15.75 0.60
#